data_e19f7f42a89fe0d7db34052ad8045b8d
#
_entry.id   e19f7f42a89fe0d7db34052ad8045b8d
#
_cell.length_a   1.000
_cell.length_b   1.000
_cell.length_c   1.000
_cell.angle_alpha   90.00
_cell.angle_beta   90.00
_cell.angle_gamma   90.00
#
_symmetry.space_group_name_H-M   'P 1'
#
loop_
_entity.id
_entity.type
_entity.pdbx_description
1 polymer ?
#
loop_
_entity_poly.entity_id
_entity_poly.type
_entity_poly.pdbx_seq_one_letter_code
_entity_poly.pdbx_strand_id
1 'polypeptide(L)'
;MSLESAQKQLLPLIEDHLKGFLFSLDFSASETLQEMIAYHMGWANDDQGGGKRIRPLLTLLCAGAYRGIIDNALPGASAVEYLHNFTLIHDDIEDNAPLRHGKPTVWKKWGMPQAINAGDALFSIAQLVITDLGERCGDSIGLQAVRALNGTCLHLTRGQYMDIAFESREDVSVEHYLEMIEGKTAALIGFTAYLGGLTAG
;
A
#
# COMPACT_ATOMS: atom_id res chain seq x y z
N MET A 1 11.63 -13.64 -18.47
CA MET A 1 10.52 -12.70 -18.77
C MET A 1 11.07 -11.29 -18.64
N SER A 2 10.83 -10.38 -19.60
CA SER A 2 11.21 -8.97 -19.45
C SER A 2 10.25 -8.28 -18.46
N LEU A 3 10.68 -7.16 -17.84
CA LEU A 3 9.83 -6.38 -16.94
C LEU A 3 8.53 -5.92 -17.61
N GLU A 4 8.63 -5.51 -18.88
CA GLU A 4 7.50 -5.07 -19.69
C GLU A 4 6.46 -6.19 -19.90
N SER A 5 6.94 -7.42 -20.18
CA SER A 5 6.10 -8.60 -20.31
C SER A 5 5.44 -8.96 -18.98
N ALA A 6 6.16 -8.85 -17.86
CA ALA A 6 5.63 -9.09 -16.53
C ALA A 6 4.53 -8.07 -16.16
N GLN A 7 4.78 -6.79 -16.43
CA GLN A 7 3.78 -5.74 -16.21
C GLN A 7 2.50 -6.03 -16.98
N LYS A 8 2.61 -6.34 -18.26
CA LYS A 8 1.45 -6.62 -19.12
C LYS A 8 0.60 -7.80 -18.63
N GLN A 9 1.23 -8.80 -18.01
CA GLN A 9 0.55 -10.00 -17.52
C GLN A 9 0.01 -9.82 -16.09
N LEU A 10 0.77 -9.18 -15.21
CA LEU A 10 0.47 -9.18 -13.78
C LEU A 10 -0.33 -7.96 -13.32
N LEU A 11 -0.22 -6.80 -13.99
CA LEU A 11 -0.98 -5.62 -13.59
C LEU A 11 -2.50 -5.81 -13.65
N PRO A 12 -3.09 -6.47 -14.68
CA PRO A 12 -4.53 -6.75 -14.65
C PRO A 12 -4.95 -7.60 -13.45
N LEU A 13 -4.18 -8.63 -13.09
CA LEU A 13 -4.47 -9.47 -11.93
C LEU A 13 -4.44 -8.69 -10.62
N ILE A 14 -3.46 -7.78 -10.49
CA ILE A 14 -3.35 -6.90 -9.33
C ILE A 14 -4.56 -5.96 -9.24
N GLU A 15 -4.91 -5.29 -10.34
CA GLU A 15 -6.04 -4.35 -10.37
C GLU A 15 -7.37 -5.06 -10.11
N ASP A 16 -7.58 -6.22 -10.70
CA ASP A 16 -8.80 -7.01 -10.50
C ASP A 16 -8.93 -7.46 -9.04
N HIS A 17 -7.82 -7.92 -8.43
CA HIS A 17 -7.82 -8.34 -7.03
C HIS A 17 -8.06 -7.16 -6.07
N LEU A 18 -7.38 -6.02 -6.29
CA LEU A 18 -7.58 -4.80 -5.51
C LEU A 18 -9.04 -4.33 -5.60
N LYS A 19 -9.57 -4.14 -6.80
CA LYS A 19 -10.96 -3.71 -6.99
C LYS A 19 -11.94 -4.72 -6.42
N GLY A 20 -11.75 -6.01 -6.74
CA GLY A 20 -12.61 -7.08 -6.26
C GLY A 20 -12.71 -7.09 -4.74
N PHE A 21 -11.58 -6.95 -4.03
CA PHE A 21 -11.57 -6.91 -2.58
C PHE A 21 -12.28 -5.67 -2.03
N LEU A 22 -11.95 -4.45 -2.50
CA LEU A 22 -12.59 -3.22 -2.02
C LEU A 22 -14.12 -3.27 -2.20
N PHE A 23 -14.58 -3.68 -3.39
CA PHE A 23 -16.00 -3.69 -3.71
C PHE A 23 -16.76 -4.89 -3.12
N SER A 24 -16.08 -5.87 -2.52
CA SER A 24 -16.70 -6.94 -1.72
C SER A 24 -17.04 -6.54 -0.29
N LEU A 25 -16.44 -5.45 0.19
CA LEU A 25 -16.68 -4.95 1.55
C LEU A 25 -18.00 -4.18 1.63
N ASP A 26 -18.68 -4.30 2.78
CA ASP A 26 -19.94 -3.59 3.01
C ASP A 26 -19.71 -2.12 3.38
N PHE A 27 -20.03 -1.22 2.46
CA PHE A 27 -20.03 0.24 2.64
C PHE A 27 -21.44 0.83 2.54
N SER A 28 -22.50 0.05 2.70
CA SER A 28 -23.90 0.47 2.47
C SER A 28 -24.34 1.69 3.29
N ALA A 29 -23.73 1.95 4.45
CA ALA A 29 -23.97 3.15 5.26
C ALA A 29 -22.91 4.27 5.04
N SER A 30 -21.94 4.06 4.16
CA SER A 30 -20.79 4.93 3.97
C SER A 30 -20.24 4.89 2.54
N GLU A 31 -21.11 4.87 1.56
CA GLU A 31 -20.79 4.80 0.13
C GLU A 31 -19.76 5.86 -0.29
N THR A 32 -19.86 7.08 0.24
CA THR A 32 -18.91 8.16 -0.03
C THR A 32 -17.49 7.83 0.45
N LEU A 33 -17.32 7.03 1.52
CA LEU A 33 -15.99 6.59 1.95
C LEU A 33 -15.36 5.64 0.93
N GLN A 34 -16.14 4.71 0.37
CA GLN A 34 -15.68 3.85 -0.72
C GLN A 34 -15.33 4.65 -1.97
N GLU A 35 -16.13 5.68 -2.31
CA GLU A 35 -15.84 6.61 -3.40
C GLU A 35 -14.52 7.37 -3.21
N MET A 36 -14.22 7.84 -1.99
CA MET A 36 -12.96 8.51 -1.66
C MET A 36 -11.76 7.59 -1.90
N ILE A 37 -11.86 6.34 -1.45
CA ILE A 37 -10.82 5.33 -1.65
C ILE A 37 -10.66 5.03 -3.15
N ALA A 38 -11.75 4.77 -3.87
CA ALA A 38 -11.72 4.49 -5.29
C ALA A 38 -11.14 5.68 -6.10
N TYR A 39 -11.46 6.91 -5.71
CA TYR A 39 -10.88 8.11 -6.30
C TYR A 39 -9.37 8.19 -6.09
N HIS A 40 -8.90 7.98 -4.86
CA HIS A 40 -7.47 8.01 -4.54
C HIS A 40 -6.71 6.92 -5.28
N MET A 41 -7.28 5.72 -5.39
CA MET A 41 -6.71 4.59 -6.11
C MET A 41 -6.70 4.78 -7.64
N GLY A 42 -7.33 5.84 -8.16
CA GLY A 42 -7.40 6.14 -9.60
C GLY A 42 -8.47 5.33 -10.35
N TRP A 43 -9.52 4.89 -9.68
CA TRP A 43 -10.60 4.07 -10.26
C TRP A 43 -11.87 4.87 -10.59
N ALA A 44 -11.90 6.16 -10.26
CA ALA A 44 -13.04 7.02 -10.57
C ALA A 44 -12.98 7.50 -12.03
N ASN A 45 -14.06 7.35 -12.80
CA ASN A 45 -14.29 7.93 -14.12
C ASN A 45 -13.29 7.55 -15.23
N ASP A 46 -13.09 6.29 -15.52
CA ASP A 46 -12.20 5.79 -16.61
C ASP A 46 -10.78 6.40 -16.60
N ASP A 47 -10.38 6.90 -15.45
CA ASP A 47 -9.13 7.58 -15.27
C ASP A 47 -7.99 6.55 -15.25
N GLN A 48 -7.17 6.53 -16.30
CA GLN A 48 -5.99 5.66 -16.39
C GLN A 48 -4.88 6.06 -15.38
N GLY A 49 -5.21 6.87 -14.37
CA GLY A 49 -4.31 7.44 -13.39
C GLY A 49 -4.03 6.58 -12.16
N GLY A 50 -4.39 5.32 -12.13
CA GLY A 50 -3.91 4.37 -11.13
C GLY A 50 -2.39 4.32 -11.17
N GLY A 51 -1.71 4.42 -10.02
CA GLY A 51 -0.24 4.42 -9.95
C GLY A 51 0.38 3.24 -10.69
N LYS A 52 1.71 3.25 -10.88
CA LYS A 52 2.44 2.20 -11.62
C LYS A 52 2.39 0.81 -10.97
N ARG A 53 1.77 0.67 -9.80
CA ARG A 53 1.65 -0.59 -9.02
C ARG A 53 2.98 -1.35 -8.91
N ILE A 54 4.09 -0.63 -8.75
CA ILE A 54 5.43 -1.25 -8.71
C ILE A 54 5.59 -2.16 -7.50
N ARG A 55 5.03 -1.77 -6.35
CA ARG A 55 5.16 -2.55 -5.11
C ARG A 55 4.42 -3.89 -5.18
N PRO A 56 3.12 -3.94 -5.50
CA PRO A 56 2.43 -5.21 -5.68
C PRO A 56 3.03 -6.06 -6.82
N LEU A 57 3.49 -5.42 -7.91
CA LEU A 57 4.19 -6.12 -8.98
C LEU A 57 5.48 -6.79 -8.47
N LEU A 58 6.27 -6.10 -7.64
CA LEU A 58 7.48 -6.65 -7.03
C LEU A 58 7.17 -7.85 -6.15
N THR A 59 6.08 -7.81 -5.35
CA THR A 59 5.63 -8.94 -4.53
C THR A 59 5.39 -10.18 -5.41
N LEU A 60 4.64 -10.02 -6.51
CA LEU A 60 4.34 -11.14 -7.41
C LEU A 60 5.59 -11.65 -8.15
N LEU A 61 6.49 -10.75 -8.55
CA LEU A 61 7.76 -11.13 -9.19
C LEU A 61 8.66 -11.94 -8.24
N CYS A 62 8.74 -11.54 -6.96
CA CYS A 62 9.48 -12.30 -5.95
C CYS A 62 8.86 -13.67 -5.71
N ALA A 63 7.53 -13.78 -5.59
CA ALA A 63 6.85 -15.07 -5.49
C ALA A 63 7.17 -15.98 -6.69
N GLY A 64 7.07 -15.45 -7.91
CA GLY A 64 7.39 -16.19 -9.12
C GLY A 64 8.87 -16.60 -9.23
N ALA A 65 9.81 -15.78 -8.73
CA ALA A 65 11.24 -16.10 -8.70
C ALA A 65 11.55 -17.31 -7.81
N TYR A 66 10.80 -17.49 -6.73
CA TYR A 66 10.86 -18.65 -5.84
C TYR A 66 9.96 -19.82 -6.27
N ARG A 67 9.43 -19.77 -7.49
CA ARG A 67 8.50 -20.77 -8.05
C ARG A 67 7.17 -20.91 -7.28
N GLY A 68 6.79 -19.88 -6.54
CA GLY A 68 5.51 -19.80 -5.87
C GLY A 68 4.36 -19.64 -6.87
N ILE A 69 3.16 -19.95 -6.39
CA ILE A 69 1.92 -19.76 -7.16
C ILE A 69 1.57 -18.27 -7.07
N ILE A 70 1.56 -17.56 -8.20
CA ILE A 70 1.33 -16.12 -8.27
C ILE A 70 0.01 -15.72 -7.58
N ASP A 71 -1.06 -16.50 -7.80
CA ASP A 71 -2.38 -16.22 -7.23
C ASP A 71 -2.37 -16.27 -5.69
N ASN A 72 -1.50 -17.08 -5.09
CA ASN A 72 -1.36 -17.15 -3.63
C ASN A 72 -0.75 -15.85 -3.06
N ALA A 73 0.05 -15.13 -3.83
CA ALA A 73 0.69 -13.89 -3.40
C ALA A 73 -0.18 -12.62 -3.62
N LEU A 74 -1.32 -12.73 -4.34
CA LEU A 74 -2.19 -11.59 -4.63
C LEU A 74 -2.71 -10.87 -3.37
N PRO A 75 -3.16 -11.54 -2.29
CA PRO A 75 -3.57 -10.86 -1.07
C PRO A 75 -2.43 -10.02 -0.46
N GLY A 76 -1.22 -10.58 -0.43
CA GLY A 76 -0.03 -9.85 0.04
C GLY A 76 0.31 -8.65 -0.84
N ALA A 77 0.25 -8.80 -2.16
CA ALA A 77 0.45 -7.72 -3.11
C ALA A 77 -0.58 -6.59 -2.93
N SER A 78 -1.85 -6.95 -2.72
CA SER A 78 -2.92 -5.98 -2.46
C SER A 78 -2.76 -5.29 -1.12
N ALA A 79 -2.37 -6.01 -0.06
CA ALA A 79 -2.11 -5.42 1.26
C ALA A 79 -1.01 -4.36 1.20
N VAL A 80 0.07 -4.63 0.48
CA VAL A 80 1.15 -3.66 0.25
C VAL A 80 0.65 -2.39 -0.43
N GLU A 81 -0.18 -2.53 -1.45
CA GLU A 81 -0.69 -1.37 -2.19
C GLU A 81 -1.68 -0.56 -1.35
N TYR A 82 -2.58 -1.21 -0.60
CA TYR A 82 -3.47 -0.51 0.32
C TYR A 82 -2.70 0.21 1.43
N LEU A 83 -1.69 -0.45 2.04
CA LEU A 83 -0.83 0.17 3.04
C LEU A 83 -0.09 1.38 2.46
N HIS A 84 0.43 1.27 1.24
CA HIS A 84 1.08 2.40 0.57
C HIS A 84 0.12 3.58 0.35
N ASN A 85 -1.10 3.31 -0.14
CA ASN A 85 -2.07 4.37 -0.40
C ASN A 85 -2.64 4.99 0.89
N PHE A 86 -2.72 4.23 1.99
CA PHE A 86 -2.95 4.78 3.32
C PHE A 86 -1.91 5.85 3.67
N THR A 87 -0.60 5.53 3.54
CA THR A 87 0.44 6.52 3.85
C THR A 87 0.36 7.73 2.94
N LEU A 88 0.04 7.57 1.65
CA LEU A 88 -0.08 8.70 0.73
C LEU A 88 -1.22 9.66 1.06
N ILE A 89 -2.37 9.16 1.56
CA ILE A 89 -3.48 10.04 1.99
C ILE A 89 -3.06 10.85 3.22
N HIS A 90 -2.37 10.22 4.19
CA HIS A 90 -1.92 10.90 5.40
C HIS A 90 -0.77 11.87 5.09
N ASP A 91 0.21 11.49 4.26
CA ASP A 91 1.26 12.40 3.76
C ASP A 91 0.66 13.65 3.12
N ASP A 92 -0.38 13.51 2.26
CA ASP A 92 -1.04 14.65 1.63
C ASP A 92 -1.61 15.66 2.65
N ILE A 93 -2.09 15.17 3.80
CA ILE A 93 -2.60 16.01 4.90
C ILE A 93 -1.43 16.68 5.65
N GLU A 94 -0.42 15.90 6.01
CA GLU A 94 0.75 16.33 6.78
C GLU A 94 1.55 17.40 6.02
N ASP A 95 1.73 17.20 4.70
CA ASP A 95 2.43 18.11 3.81
C ASP A 95 1.55 19.30 3.34
N ASN A 96 0.27 19.35 3.73
CA ASN A 96 -0.72 20.29 3.19
C ASN A 96 -0.76 20.30 1.66
N ALA A 97 -0.51 19.17 1.00
CA ALA A 97 -0.43 19.04 -0.44
C ALA A 97 -1.84 19.10 -1.08
N PRO A 98 -2.18 20.15 -1.83
CA PRO A 98 -3.53 20.28 -2.41
C PRO A 98 -3.74 19.39 -3.63
N LEU A 99 -2.66 18.93 -4.27
CA LEU A 99 -2.68 18.14 -5.51
C LEU A 99 -1.73 16.95 -5.43
N ARG A 100 -2.18 15.81 -5.97
CA ARG A 100 -1.36 14.62 -6.22
C ARG A 100 -1.55 14.16 -7.67
N HIS A 101 -0.47 14.02 -8.41
CA HIS A 101 -0.51 13.70 -9.86
C HIS A 101 -1.42 14.64 -10.67
N GLY A 102 -1.46 15.93 -10.30
CA GLY A 102 -2.26 16.95 -10.98
C GLY A 102 -3.75 16.97 -10.60
N LYS A 103 -4.19 16.13 -9.66
CA LYS A 103 -5.57 16.05 -9.18
C LYS A 103 -5.67 16.52 -7.72
N PRO A 104 -6.82 17.09 -7.31
CA PRO A 104 -7.06 17.40 -5.90
C PRO A 104 -6.87 16.17 -5.03
N THR A 105 -6.19 16.35 -3.89
CA THR A 105 -6.04 15.28 -2.89
C THR A 105 -7.37 15.00 -2.18
N VAL A 106 -7.48 13.87 -1.48
CA VAL A 106 -8.71 13.50 -0.77
C VAL A 106 -9.10 14.58 0.23
N TRP A 107 -8.13 15.09 1.03
CA TRP A 107 -8.42 16.14 2.00
C TRP A 107 -8.85 17.46 1.34
N LYS A 108 -8.33 17.77 0.17
CA LYS A 108 -8.72 18.99 -0.56
C LYS A 108 -10.13 18.91 -1.11
N LYS A 109 -10.59 17.70 -1.47
CA LYS A 109 -11.90 17.47 -2.08
C LYS A 109 -13.01 17.25 -1.06
N TRP A 110 -12.72 16.51 0.03
CA TRP A 110 -13.73 16.11 1.03
C TRP A 110 -13.46 16.60 2.45
N GLY A 111 -12.38 17.36 2.65
CA GLY A 111 -11.97 17.87 3.94
C GLY A 111 -11.06 16.91 4.72
N MET A 112 -10.25 17.49 5.60
CA MET A 112 -9.25 16.76 6.39
C MET A 112 -9.84 15.62 7.25
N PRO A 113 -10.97 15.80 7.98
CA PRO A 113 -11.51 14.71 8.80
C PRO A 113 -11.90 13.47 7.98
N GLN A 114 -12.45 13.66 6.78
CA GLN A 114 -12.83 12.55 5.92
C GLN A 114 -11.63 11.90 5.24
N ALA A 115 -10.58 12.67 4.95
CA ALA A 115 -9.34 12.11 4.43
C ALA A 115 -8.63 11.22 5.48
N ILE A 116 -8.65 11.60 6.76
CA ILE A 116 -8.18 10.75 7.86
C ILE A 116 -8.96 9.44 7.88
N ASN A 117 -10.31 9.51 7.86
CA ASN A 117 -11.14 8.30 7.82
C ASN A 117 -10.84 7.41 6.60
N ALA A 118 -10.59 8.00 5.42
CA ALA A 118 -10.25 7.25 4.21
C ALA A 118 -8.88 6.55 4.33
N GLY A 119 -7.89 7.21 4.93
CA GLY A 119 -6.60 6.61 5.25
C GLY A 119 -6.74 5.45 6.23
N ASP A 120 -7.42 5.66 7.36
CA ASP A 120 -7.65 4.63 8.39
C ASP A 120 -8.41 3.42 7.83
N ALA A 121 -9.37 3.66 6.94
CA ALA A 121 -10.07 2.59 6.24
C ALA A 121 -9.11 1.79 5.33
N LEU A 122 -8.22 2.45 4.56
CA LEU A 122 -7.22 1.76 3.76
C LEU A 122 -6.24 0.93 4.60
N PHE A 123 -5.81 1.45 5.76
CA PHE A 123 -5.01 0.69 6.71
C PHE A 123 -5.74 -0.57 7.18
N SER A 124 -7.02 -0.43 7.54
CA SER A 124 -7.87 -1.56 7.98
C SER A 124 -8.09 -2.57 6.85
N ILE A 125 -8.30 -2.10 5.60
CA ILE A 125 -8.45 -2.95 4.41
C ILE A 125 -7.15 -3.73 4.14
N ALA A 126 -5.98 -3.09 4.31
CA ALA A 126 -4.70 -3.79 4.18
C ALA A 126 -4.55 -4.94 5.22
N GLN A 127 -5.04 -4.72 6.45
CA GLN A 127 -5.06 -5.75 7.49
C GLN A 127 -6.02 -6.89 7.13
N LEU A 128 -7.19 -6.58 6.60
CA LEU A 128 -8.17 -7.59 6.21
C LEU A 128 -7.67 -8.44 5.05
N VAL A 129 -7.23 -7.83 3.95
CA VAL A 129 -6.85 -8.57 2.75
C VAL A 129 -5.63 -9.47 2.98
N ILE A 130 -4.69 -9.09 3.86
CA ILE A 130 -3.50 -9.92 4.12
C ILE A 130 -3.85 -11.19 4.88
N THR A 131 -4.97 -11.24 5.61
CA THR A 131 -5.40 -12.46 6.32
C THR A 131 -5.76 -13.59 5.37
N ASP A 132 -6.16 -13.29 4.12
CA ASP A 132 -6.44 -14.29 3.10
C ASP A 132 -5.21 -15.15 2.73
N LEU A 133 -4.00 -14.70 3.09
CA LEU A 133 -2.80 -15.54 2.99
C LEU A 133 -2.86 -16.76 3.90
N GLY A 134 -3.57 -16.67 5.03
CA GLY A 134 -3.81 -17.83 5.91
C GLY A 134 -4.59 -18.93 5.19
N GLU A 135 -5.63 -18.55 4.47
CA GLU A 135 -6.46 -19.49 3.71
C GLU A 135 -5.70 -20.10 2.52
N ARG A 136 -4.87 -19.31 1.84
CA ARG A 136 -4.14 -19.72 0.62
C ARG A 136 -2.84 -20.47 0.87
N CYS A 137 -2.10 -20.08 1.92
CA CYS A 137 -0.75 -20.57 2.21
C CYS A 137 -0.62 -21.24 3.57
N GLY A 138 -1.69 -21.23 4.39
CA GLY A 138 -1.73 -21.76 5.74
C GLY A 138 -1.59 -20.70 6.83
N ASP A 139 -2.22 -20.95 7.98
CA ASP A 139 -2.37 -19.99 9.09
C ASP A 139 -1.03 -19.44 9.59
N SER A 140 0.02 -20.25 9.61
CA SER A 140 1.37 -19.82 10.03
C SER A 140 1.92 -18.73 9.12
N ILE A 141 1.71 -18.84 7.80
CA ILE A 141 2.11 -17.84 6.80
C ILE A 141 1.26 -16.58 6.96
N GLY A 142 -0.06 -16.72 7.10
CA GLY A 142 -0.97 -15.61 7.36
C GLY A 142 -0.56 -14.80 8.59
N LEU A 143 -0.28 -15.48 9.72
CA LEU A 143 0.14 -14.80 10.94
C LEU A 143 1.48 -14.09 10.79
N GLN A 144 2.46 -14.69 10.13
CA GLN A 144 3.75 -14.06 9.84
C GLN A 144 3.58 -12.83 8.96
N ALA A 145 2.74 -12.92 7.93
CA ALA A 145 2.45 -11.80 7.02
C ALA A 145 1.80 -10.62 7.77
N VAL A 146 0.79 -10.87 8.62
CA VAL A 146 0.15 -9.83 9.44
C VAL A 146 1.15 -9.17 10.40
N ARG A 147 2.00 -9.96 11.07
CA ARG A 147 3.03 -9.40 11.96
C ARG A 147 4.04 -8.54 11.20
N ALA A 148 4.47 -8.98 10.03
CA ALA A 148 5.40 -8.25 9.18
C ALA A 148 4.77 -6.96 8.63
N LEU A 149 3.49 -6.98 8.21
CA LEU A 149 2.73 -5.79 7.79
C LEU A 149 2.74 -4.72 8.89
N ASN A 150 2.36 -5.13 10.12
CA ASN A 150 2.28 -4.20 11.25
C ASN A 150 3.68 -3.67 11.66
N GLY A 151 4.70 -4.51 11.63
CA GLY A 151 6.08 -4.10 11.85
C GLY A 151 6.55 -3.09 10.81
N THR A 152 6.23 -3.33 9.53
CA THR A 152 6.53 -2.40 8.43
C THR A 152 5.78 -1.09 8.59
N CYS A 153 4.49 -1.13 8.93
CA CYS A 153 3.71 0.08 9.18
C CYS A 153 4.33 0.94 10.29
N LEU A 154 4.77 0.33 11.38
CA LEU A 154 5.46 1.03 12.46
C LEU A 154 6.77 1.66 11.99
N HIS A 155 7.55 0.99 11.14
CA HIS A 155 8.76 1.55 10.54
C HIS A 155 8.44 2.75 9.62
N LEU A 156 7.39 2.65 8.78
CA LEU A 156 6.92 3.75 7.95
C LEU A 156 6.53 4.97 8.79
N THR A 157 5.76 4.76 9.85
CA THR A 157 5.33 5.84 10.78
C THR A 157 6.52 6.50 11.46
N ARG A 158 7.53 5.72 11.89
CA ARG A 158 8.78 6.28 12.46
C ARG A 158 9.55 7.10 11.44
N GLY A 159 9.69 6.61 10.20
CA GLY A 159 10.34 7.33 9.12
C GLY A 159 9.64 8.65 8.81
N GLN A 160 8.31 8.65 8.73
CA GLN A 160 7.50 9.85 8.51
C GLN A 160 7.61 10.83 9.68
N TYR A 161 7.58 10.36 10.92
CA TYR A 161 7.81 11.19 12.10
C TYR A 161 9.18 11.90 12.04
N MET A 162 10.22 11.16 11.66
CA MET A 162 11.57 11.72 11.53
C MET A 162 11.65 12.75 10.40
N ASP A 163 11.02 12.49 9.27
CA ASP A 163 10.97 13.40 8.12
C ASP A 163 10.41 14.77 8.54
N ILE A 164 9.22 14.78 9.15
CA ILE A 164 8.58 16.01 9.66
C ILE A 164 9.43 16.67 10.75
N ALA A 165 9.98 15.88 11.68
CA ALA A 165 10.79 16.43 12.77
C ALA A 165 12.10 17.06 12.27
N PHE A 166 12.63 16.61 11.15
CA PHE A 166 13.88 17.12 10.57
C PHE A 166 13.69 18.41 9.79
N GLU A 167 12.49 18.76 9.34
CA GLU A 167 12.23 20.03 8.64
C GLU A 167 12.62 21.27 9.45
N SER A 168 12.56 21.19 10.78
CA SER A 168 12.88 22.29 11.71
C SER A 168 14.25 22.16 12.37
N ARG A 169 15.10 21.18 11.96
CA ARG A 169 16.40 20.91 12.57
C ARG A 169 17.55 21.24 11.62
N GLU A 170 18.58 21.89 12.15
CA GLU A 170 19.81 22.19 11.42
C GLU A 170 20.94 21.16 11.67
N ASP A 171 20.74 20.24 12.64
CA ASP A 171 21.76 19.32 13.16
C ASP A 171 21.48 17.85 12.81
N VAL A 172 20.83 17.59 11.66
CA VAL A 172 20.56 16.22 11.20
C VAL A 172 21.82 15.56 10.68
N SER A 173 22.27 14.47 11.34
CA SER A 173 23.41 13.69 10.86
C SER A 173 23.05 12.83 9.63
N VAL A 174 24.09 12.40 8.89
CA VAL A 174 23.90 11.48 7.75
C VAL A 174 23.25 10.17 8.20
N GLU A 175 23.62 9.66 9.37
CA GLU A 175 23.05 8.43 9.94
C GLU A 175 21.56 8.59 10.21
N HIS A 176 21.13 9.70 10.83
CA HIS A 176 19.73 10.00 11.08
C HIS A 176 18.93 10.16 9.77
N TYR A 177 19.53 10.80 8.77
CA TYR A 177 18.91 10.95 7.45
C TYR A 177 18.72 9.59 6.75
N LEU A 178 19.71 8.70 6.82
CA LEU A 178 19.61 7.35 6.26
C LEU A 178 18.56 6.51 7.01
N GLU A 179 18.49 6.60 8.35
CA GLU A 179 17.46 5.93 9.14
C GLU A 179 16.05 6.41 8.76
N MET A 180 15.87 7.70 8.53
CA MET A 180 14.61 8.28 8.07
C MET A 180 14.21 7.71 6.71
N ILE A 181 15.12 7.70 5.71
CA ILE A 181 14.84 7.14 4.36
C ILE A 181 14.55 5.64 4.43
N GLU A 182 15.31 4.91 5.25
CA GLU A 182 15.06 3.48 5.45
C GLU A 182 13.63 3.24 5.93
N GLY A 183 13.20 3.98 6.96
CA GLY A 183 11.83 3.90 7.47
C GLY A 183 10.80 4.33 6.43
N LYS A 184 10.90 5.57 5.92
CA LYS A 184 9.89 6.17 5.04
C LYS A 184 9.75 5.44 3.69
N THR A 185 10.83 4.88 3.15
CA THR A 185 10.84 4.36 1.77
C THR A 185 11.26 2.90 1.66
N ALA A 186 12.42 2.52 2.22
CA ALA A 186 13.01 1.21 1.98
C ALA A 186 12.26 0.08 2.68
N ALA A 187 11.72 0.33 3.87
CA ALA A 187 10.99 -0.67 4.67
C ALA A 187 9.84 -1.31 3.88
N LEU A 188 9.03 -0.51 3.17
CA LEU A 188 7.92 -1.02 2.38
C LEU A 188 8.40 -1.84 1.16
N ILE A 189 9.49 -1.43 0.52
CA ILE A 189 10.07 -2.19 -0.59
C ILE A 189 10.64 -3.54 -0.12
N GLY A 190 11.35 -3.54 1.02
CA GLY A 190 11.83 -4.77 1.64
C GLY A 190 10.67 -5.72 2.01
N PHE A 191 9.59 -5.16 2.52
CA PHE A 191 8.39 -5.93 2.85
C PHE A 191 7.73 -6.56 1.60
N THR A 192 7.72 -5.90 0.44
CA THR A 192 7.20 -6.50 -0.80
C THR A 192 7.96 -7.77 -1.18
N ALA A 193 9.29 -7.71 -1.13
CA ALA A 193 10.14 -8.85 -1.45
C ALA A 193 9.97 -9.99 -0.41
N TYR A 194 9.91 -9.64 0.87
CA TYR A 194 9.66 -10.59 1.96
C TYR A 194 8.35 -11.36 1.76
N LEU A 195 7.25 -10.64 1.48
CA LEU A 195 5.94 -11.28 1.25
C LEU A 195 5.96 -12.22 0.05
N GLY A 196 6.58 -11.80 -1.06
CA GLY A 196 6.74 -12.67 -2.23
C GLY A 196 7.48 -13.97 -1.91
N GLY A 197 8.57 -13.89 -1.15
CA GLY A 197 9.30 -15.07 -0.69
C GLY A 197 8.48 -15.94 0.29
N LEU A 198 7.80 -15.29 1.25
CA LEU A 198 6.98 -15.96 2.27
C LEU A 198 5.84 -16.80 1.66
N THR A 199 5.23 -16.30 0.58
CA THR A 199 4.11 -16.98 -0.10
C THR A 199 4.57 -18.08 -1.06
N ALA A 200 5.85 -18.19 -1.32
CA ALA A 200 6.41 -19.22 -2.19
C ALA A 200 6.84 -20.51 -1.44
N GLY A 201 6.88 -20.50 -0.11
CA GLY A 201 7.21 -21.62 0.76
C GLY A 201 8.59 -21.51 1.35
#